data_1071947960730050177a8ceda981d23f
#
_entry.id   1071947960730050177a8ceda981d23f
#
_cell.length_a   1.000
_cell.length_b   1.000
_cell.length_c   1.000
_cell.angle_alpha   90.00
_cell.angle_beta   90.00
_cell.angle_gamma   90.00
#
_symmetry.space_group_name_H-M   'P 1'
#
loop_
_entity.id
_entity.type
_entity.pdbx_description
1 polymer ?
#
loop_
_entity_poly.entity_id
_entity_poly.type
_entity_poly.pdbx_seq_one_letter_code
_entity_poly.pdbx_strand_id
1 'polypeptide(L)'
;NGGHIFDRLDGNGVMISGYNRNATISHSDFSFIGGNAMAAWGYTNETSSDPGRPGVVIENAPEAGVDGTDGNHPRYTQIISNTAREVGLYEKQSSFFIHAKTAETTITGNVFFNGPRAGINFNDGFGGGDVISHNLVFSACRESGDHGPFNSWDRQPFLTTVRTGEP
;
A
#
# COMPACT_ATOMS: atom_id res chain seq x y z
N ASN A 1 4.72 -22.71 -9.45
CA ASN A 1 5.17 -21.98 -8.27
C ASN A 1 4.00 -21.98 -7.28
N GLY A 2 4.16 -22.67 -6.15
CA GLY A 2 3.18 -22.67 -5.07
C GLY A 2 3.16 -21.33 -4.37
N GLY A 3 1.99 -20.88 -3.94
CA GLY A 3 1.85 -19.72 -3.06
C GLY A 3 2.39 -20.01 -1.67
N HIS A 4 2.47 -18.95 -0.87
CA HIS A 4 2.93 -19.02 0.52
C HIS A 4 1.74 -18.85 1.48
N ILE A 5 1.88 -19.37 2.69
CA ILE A 5 0.91 -19.16 3.77
C ILE A 5 1.57 -18.27 4.82
N PHE A 6 0.93 -17.13 5.09
CA PHE A 6 1.29 -16.19 6.15
C PHE A 6 0.16 -16.25 7.19
N ASP A 7 0.44 -16.84 8.33
CA ASP A 7 -0.58 -17.07 9.36
C ASP A 7 -0.07 -16.65 10.74
N ARG A 8 -0.89 -15.92 11.48
CA ARG A 8 -0.63 -15.48 12.86
C ARG A 8 0.67 -14.68 13.02
N LEU A 9 0.82 -13.62 12.21
CA LEU A 9 1.93 -12.68 12.33
C LEU A 9 1.50 -11.44 13.11
N ASP A 10 2.34 -10.99 14.03
CA ASP A 10 2.02 -9.84 14.88
C ASP A 10 2.04 -8.50 14.15
N GLY A 11 2.89 -8.34 13.15
CA GLY A 11 2.99 -7.14 12.32
C GLY A 11 2.38 -7.32 10.93
N ASN A 12 3.03 -6.74 9.92
CA ASN A 12 2.65 -6.92 8.52
C ASN A 12 3.05 -8.30 7.99
N GLY A 13 2.24 -8.88 7.10
CA GLY A 13 2.57 -10.14 6.44
C GLY A 13 3.77 -9.99 5.50
N VAL A 14 3.69 -9.03 4.57
CA VAL A 14 4.77 -8.67 3.65
C VAL A 14 4.92 -7.16 3.59
N MET A 15 6.16 -6.67 3.61
CA MET A 15 6.50 -5.26 3.41
C MET A 15 7.49 -5.11 2.26
N ILE A 16 7.09 -4.36 1.23
CA ILE A 16 7.96 -3.93 0.12
C ILE A 16 8.38 -2.49 0.41
N SER A 17 9.65 -2.25 0.65
CA SER A 17 10.12 -0.96 1.14
C SER A 17 11.27 -0.40 0.31
N GLY A 18 11.25 0.92 0.08
CA GLY A 18 12.28 1.61 -0.66
C GLY A 18 12.34 1.22 -2.14
N TYR A 19 13.54 1.24 -2.72
CA TYR A 19 13.73 0.88 -4.12
C TYR A 19 13.39 -0.59 -4.39
N ASN A 20 12.28 -0.81 -5.04
CA ASN A 20 11.85 -2.14 -5.49
C ASN A 20 11.25 -2.03 -6.89
N ARG A 21 11.59 -2.97 -7.75
CA ARG A 21 11.07 -3.02 -9.13
C ARG A 21 10.57 -4.42 -9.44
N ASN A 22 9.36 -4.49 -10.04
CA ASN A 22 8.75 -5.73 -10.48
C ASN A 22 8.54 -6.79 -9.38
N ALA A 23 8.33 -6.36 -8.13
CA ALA A 23 8.00 -7.30 -7.06
C ALA A 23 6.64 -7.95 -7.32
N THR A 24 6.54 -9.26 -7.11
CA THR A 24 5.29 -9.99 -7.29
C THR A 24 4.94 -10.78 -6.03
N ILE A 25 3.74 -10.57 -5.52
CA ILE A 25 3.12 -11.39 -4.47
C ILE A 25 1.92 -12.06 -5.10
N SER A 26 1.94 -13.38 -5.20
CA SER A 26 0.88 -14.11 -5.89
C SER A 26 0.54 -15.46 -5.25
N HIS A 27 -0.71 -15.88 -5.43
CA HIS A 27 -1.24 -17.18 -5.04
C HIS A 27 -0.96 -17.53 -3.57
N SER A 28 -0.98 -16.52 -2.70
CA SER A 28 -0.65 -16.66 -1.29
C SER A 28 -1.87 -16.44 -0.40
N ASP A 29 -1.89 -17.07 0.76
CA ASP A 29 -2.95 -16.94 1.77
C ASP A 29 -2.40 -16.17 2.98
N PHE A 30 -3.11 -15.13 3.39
CA PHE A 30 -2.80 -14.32 4.56
C PHE A 30 -3.95 -14.41 5.55
N SER A 31 -3.67 -14.85 6.77
CA SER A 31 -4.71 -14.98 7.79
C SER A 31 -4.22 -14.62 9.18
N PHE A 32 -5.09 -13.98 9.95
CA PHE A 32 -4.81 -13.59 11.33
C PHE A 32 -3.54 -12.74 11.45
N ILE A 33 -3.49 -11.66 10.68
CA ILE A 33 -2.34 -10.75 10.61
C ILE A 33 -2.58 -9.57 11.56
N GLY A 34 -1.61 -9.25 12.39
CA GLY A 34 -1.70 -8.16 13.37
C GLY A 34 -1.78 -6.78 12.75
N GLY A 35 -1.07 -6.56 11.65
CA GLY A 35 -1.07 -5.36 10.82
C GLY A 35 -1.71 -5.58 9.45
N ASN A 36 -1.09 -5.02 8.40
CA ASN A 36 -1.53 -5.20 7.02
C ASN A 36 -1.15 -6.59 6.49
N ALA A 37 -1.94 -7.19 5.62
CA ALA A 37 -1.49 -8.40 4.94
C ALA A 37 -0.28 -8.10 4.06
N MET A 38 -0.38 -7.06 3.24
CA MET A 38 0.68 -6.63 2.32
C MET A 38 0.79 -5.11 2.35
N ALA A 39 2.02 -4.59 2.35
CA ALA A 39 2.29 -3.17 2.32
C ALA A 39 3.43 -2.84 1.34
N ALA A 40 3.34 -1.69 0.67
CA ALA A 40 4.39 -1.15 -0.16
C ALA A 40 4.64 0.32 0.22
N TRP A 41 5.90 0.69 0.50
CA TRP A 41 6.21 2.02 1.00
C TRP A 41 7.55 2.55 0.49
N GLY A 42 7.50 3.70 -0.18
CA GLY A 42 8.69 4.42 -0.62
C GLY A 42 9.24 5.36 0.45
N TYR A 43 10.44 5.86 0.23
CA TYR A 43 11.07 6.90 1.04
C TYR A 43 11.04 8.24 0.32
N THR A 44 11.08 9.32 1.06
CA THR A 44 11.22 10.68 0.53
C THR A 44 12.52 11.29 0.99
N ASN A 45 13.07 12.20 0.18
CA ASN A 45 14.26 12.99 0.52
C ASN A 45 13.92 14.25 1.32
N GLU A 46 12.74 14.33 1.87
CA GLU A 46 12.41 15.50 2.66
C GLU A 46 13.22 15.55 3.95
N THR A 47 13.59 16.76 4.31
CA THR A 47 14.38 17.07 5.51
C THR A 47 13.52 17.46 6.70
N SER A 48 12.21 17.32 6.62
CA SER A 48 11.32 17.65 7.75
C SER A 48 11.61 16.75 8.95
N SER A 49 11.73 17.36 10.09
CA SER A 49 11.97 16.68 11.36
C SER A 49 10.78 15.85 11.86
N ASP A 50 9.62 15.96 11.21
CA ASP A 50 8.41 15.22 11.60
C ASP A 50 7.53 14.87 10.40
N PRO A 51 7.96 13.92 9.56
CA PRO A 51 7.31 13.58 8.30
C PRO A 51 5.97 12.87 8.43
N GLY A 52 5.46 12.68 9.62
CA GLY A 52 4.29 11.83 9.84
C GLY A 52 3.09 12.49 10.50
N ARG A 53 3.13 13.76 10.87
CA ARG A 53 1.98 14.40 11.52
C ARG A 53 0.93 14.86 10.52
N PRO A 54 -0.32 14.39 10.61
CA PRO A 54 -1.42 14.94 9.84
C PRO A 54 -1.54 16.45 10.07
N GLY A 55 -1.55 17.21 8.97
CA GLY A 55 -1.70 18.68 9.03
C GLY A 55 -0.42 19.49 9.19
N VAL A 56 0.73 18.85 9.28
CA VAL A 56 2.00 19.56 9.19
C VAL A 56 2.33 19.84 7.72
N VAL A 57 2.51 21.09 7.37
CA VAL A 57 3.09 21.47 6.09
C VAL A 57 4.56 21.06 6.12
N ILE A 58 4.93 20.15 5.24
CA ILE A 58 6.33 19.74 5.11
C ILE A 58 7.07 20.90 4.47
N GLU A 59 7.96 21.54 5.24
CA GLU A 59 8.89 22.50 4.67
C GLU A 59 9.77 21.78 3.65
N ASN A 60 9.83 22.27 2.44
CA ASN A 60 10.54 21.70 1.31
C ASN A 60 9.88 20.42 0.71
N ALA A 61 8.57 20.26 0.86
CA ALA A 61 7.87 19.27 0.05
C ALA A 61 8.19 19.50 -1.44
N PRO A 62 8.41 18.44 -2.22
CA PRO A 62 8.69 18.58 -3.64
C PRO A 62 7.52 19.30 -4.34
N GLU A 63 7.84 20.15 -5.30
CA GLU A 63 6.82 20.76 -6.14
C GLU A 63 6.08 19.70 -6.95
N ALA A 64 4.84 19.99 -7.32
CA ALA A 64 4.05 19.13 -8.18
C ALA A 64 4.83 18.84 -9.49
N GLY A 65 4.91 17.56 -9.87
CA GLY A 65 5.67 17.12 -11.04
C GLY A 65 7.11 16.70 -10.74
N VAL A 66 7.58 16.84 -9.52
CA VAL A 66 8.92 16.41 -9.10
C VAL A 66 8.82 15.15 -8.25
N ASP A 67 9.68 14.17 -8.54
CA ASP A 67 9.80 12.97 -7.72
C ASP A 67 10.61 13.26 -6.45
N GLY A 68 9.91 13.37 -5.32
CA GLY A 68 10.53 13.60 -4.01
C GLY A 68 11.15 12.35 -3.39
N THR A 69 11.06 11.21 -4.04
CA THR A 69 11.63 9.95 -3.56
C THR A 69 13.02 9.67 -4.15
N ASP A 70 13.47 10.42 -5.16
CA ASP A 70 14.67 10.12 -5.95
C ASP A 70 14.68 8.69 -6.52
N GLY A 71 13.53 8.19 -6.93
CA GLY A 71 13.38 6.80 -7.39
C GLY A 71 13.35 5.77 -6.25
N ASN A 72 13.47 6.17 -4.99
CA ASN A 72 13.52 5.26 -3.85
C ASN A 72 12.12 4.83 -3.39
N HIS A 73 11.38 4.23 -4.29
CA HIS A 73 10.01 3.77 -4.10
C HIS A 73 9.73 2.49 -4.88
N PRO A 74 8.73 1.69 -4.47
CA PRO A 74 8.29 0.54 -5.24
C PRO A 74 7.58 0.97 -6.54
N ARG A 75 7.89 0.27 -7.64
CA ARG A 75 7.18 0.39 -8.91
C ARG A 75 6.97 -0.97 -9.55
N TYR A 76 5.92 -1.06 -10.36
CA TYR A 76 5.53 -2.27 -11.07
C TYR A 76 5.29 -3.46 -10.14
N THR A 77 4.82 -3.16 -8.93
CA THR A 77 4.44 -4.19 -7.96
C THR A 77 3.18 -4.91 -8.44
N GLN A 78 3.18 -6.23 -8.32
CA GLN A 78 2.06 -7.07 -8.74
C GLN A 78 1.51 -7.85 -7.53
N ILE A 79 0.23 -7.67 -7.25
CA ILE A 79 -0.52 -8.36 -6.19
C ILE A 79 -1.60 -9.19 -6.88
N ILE A 80 -1.35 -10.48 -7.07
CA ILE A 80 -2.14 -11.31 -8.00
C ILE A 80 -2.67 -12.57 -7.32
N SER A 81 -3.97 -12.79 -7.40
CA SER A 81 -4.62 -14.05 -6.99
C SER A 81 -4.28 -14.46 -5.55
N ASN A 82 -4.22 -13.52 -4.64
CA ASN A 82 -4.03 -13.80 -3.22
C ASN A 82 -5.36 -13.85 -2.48
N THR A 83 -5.39 -14.54 -1.36
CA THR A 83 -6.47 -14.47 -0.37
C THR A 83 -5.93 -13.80 0.89
N ALA A 84 -6.66 -12.81 1.43
CA ALA A 84 -6.31 -12.22 2.72
C ALA A 84 -7.56 -12.03 3.57
N ARG A 85 -7.47 -12.42 4.84
CA ARG A 85 -8.58 -12.33 5.78
C ARG A 85 -8.09 -12.14 7.22
N GLU A 86 -8.97 -11.61 8.07
CA GLU A 86 -8.70 -11.38 9.49
C GLU A 86 -7.38 -10.61 9.70
N VAL A 87 -7.25 -9.46 9.03
CA VAL A 87 -6.09 -8.58 9.18
C VAL A 87 -6.37 -7.48 10.19
N GLY A 88 -5.32 -6.81 10.66
CA GLY A 88 -5.44 -5.71 11.61
C GLY A 88 -5.89 -6.16 12.98
N LEU A 89 -5.47 -7.32 13.45
CA LEU A 89 -5.87 -7.81 14.77
C LEU A 89 -5.42 -6.87 15.89
N TYR A 90 -4.26 -6.25 15.73
CA TYR A 90 -3.69 -5.31 16.71
C TYR A 90 -3.71 -3.87 16.20
N GLU A 91 -3.41 -3.66 14.91
CA GLU A 91 -3.35 -2.35 14.27
C GLU A 91 -4.64 -2.09 13.48
N LYS A 92 -5.61 -1.42 14.06
CA LYS A 92 -6.96 -1.24 13.49
C LYS A 92 -7.03 -0.34 12.27
N GLN A 93 -5.97 0.34 11.90
CA GLN A 93 -5.87 1.12 10.66
C GLN A 93 -5.31 0.31 9.48
N SER A 94 -5.13 -0.98 9.65
CA SER A 94 -4.58 -1.86 8.64
C SER A 94 -5.55 -2.18 7.50
N SER A 95 -4.96 -2.56 6.39
CA SER A 95 -5.64 -2.96 5.15
C SER A 95 -5.13 -4.31 4.66
N PHE A 96 -5.83 -4.93 3.71
CA PHE A 96 -5.28 -6.12 3.04
C PHE A 96 -4.09 -5.74 2.17
N PHE A 97 -4.21 -4.63 1.46
CA PHE A 97 -3.08 -4.00 0.79
C PHE A 97 -3.09 -2.49 1.06
N ILE A 98 -1.95 -1.97 1.48
CA ILE A 98 -1.71 -0.54 1.62
C ILE A 98 -0.44 -0.13 0.88
N HIS A 99 -0.49 1.02 0.21
CA HIS A 99 0.73 1.63 -0.28
C HIS A 99 0.79 3.14 -0.03
N ALA A 100 2.02 3.65 0.03
CA ALA A 100 2.31 5.07 0.03
C ALA A 100 3.65 5.30 -0.68
N LYS A 101 3.75 6.38 -1.43
CA LYS A 101 4.97 6.73 -2.18
C LYS A 101 5.39 5.58 -3.11
N THR A 102 4.44 5.10 -3.91
CA THR A 102 4.59 4.03 -4.89
C THR A 102 3.92 4.41 -6.20
N ALA A 103 4.21 3.68 -7.26
CA ALA A 103 3.55 3.89 -8.56
C ALA A 103 3.42 2.57 -9.34
N GLU A 104 2.54 2.56 -10.33
CA GLU A 104 2.42 1.45 -11.29
C GLU A 104 2.15 0.09 -10.64
N THR A 105 1.31 0.07 -9.60
CA THR A 105 0.95 -1.16 -8.90
C THR A 105 -0.24 -1.85 -9.58
N THR A 106 -0.14 -3.14 -9.82
CA THR A 106 -1.25 -3.95 -10.34
C THR A 106 -1.80 -4.85 -9.24
N ILE A 107 -3.10 -4.72 -8.96
CA ILE A 107 -3.82 -5.52 -7.95
C ILE A 107 -4.95 -6.23 -8.66
N THR A 108 -4.83 -7.53 -8.89
CA THR A 108 -5.82 -8.26 -9.70
C THR A 108 -6.12 -9.66 -9.20
N GLY A 109 -7.40 -10.06 -9.31
CA GLY A 109 -7.84 -11.42 -9.02
C GLY A 109 -7.77 -11.83 -7.56
N ASN A 110 -7.67 -10.88 -6.63
CA ASN A 110 -7.56 -11.18 -5.20
C ASN A 110 -8.93 -11.33 -4.52
N VAL A 111 -8.96 -12.06 -3.40
CA VAL A 111 -10.11 -12.19 -2.52
C VAL A 111 -9.73 -11.68 -1.13
N PHE A 112 -10.30 -10.55 -0.73
CA PHE A 112 -10.00 -9.87 0.52
C PHE A 112 -11.25 -9.72 1.36
N PHE A 113 -11.23 -10.16 2.62
CA PHE A 113 -12.42 -10.08 3.48
C PHE A 113 -12.09 -10.07 4.98
N ASN A 114 -13.03 -9.55 5.78
CA ASN A 114 -12.92 -9.45 7.22
C ASN A 114 -11.75 -8.56 7.66
N GLY A 115 -11.74 -7.32 7.20
CA GLY A 115 -10.77 -6.30 7.61
C GLY A 115 -11.35 -5.25 8.56
N PRO A 116 -10.52 -4.61 9.38
CA PRO A 116 -10.98 -3.65 10.38
C PRO A 116 -11.38 -2.30 9.78
N ARG A 117 -10.74 -1.88 8.69
CA ARG A 117 -10.90 -0.56 8.05
C ARG A 117 -10.92 -0.69 6.53
N ALA A 118 -10.17 0.15 5.80
CA ALA A 118 -10.10 0.09 4.35
C ALA A 118 -9.60 -1.26 3.84
N GLY A 119 -10.20 -1.78 2.79
CA GLY A 119 -9.75 -3.03 2.17
C GLY A 119 -8.44 -2.84 1.42
N ILE A 120 -8.46 -2.04 0.35
CA ILE A 120 -7.29 -1.58 -0.39
C ILE A 120 -7.13 -0.09 -0.11
N ASN A 121 -5.94 0.33 0.32
CA ASN A 121 -5.71 1.70 0.75
C ASN A 121 -4.50 2.32 0.04
N PHE A 122 -4.75 3.37 -0.72
CA PHE A 122 -3.73 4.18 -1.36
C PHE A 122 -3.53 5.44 -0.54
N ASN A 123 -2.35 5.56 0.05
CA ASN A 123 -1.97 6.65 0.93
C ASN A 123 -1.05 7.65 0.24
N ASP A 124 -0.71 8.69 0.98
CA ASP A 124 0.00 9.86 0.50
C ASP A 124 1.18 9.56 -0.44
N GLY A 125 1.24 10.30 -1.53
CA GLY A 125 2.37 10.32 -2.43
C GLY A 125 2.38 9.18 -3.45
N PHE A 126 1.25 8.56 -3.79
CA PHE A 126 1.24 7.60 -4.88
C PHE A 126 1.36 8.30 -6.24
N GLY A 127 2.18 7.72 -7.13
CA GLY A 127 2.49 8.31 -8.43
C GLY A 127 1.50 8.03 -9.54
N GLY A 128 0.52 7.14 -9.29
CA GLY A 128 -0.46 6.72 -10.29
C GLY A 128 0.01 5.58 -11.19
N GLY A 129 -0.71 5.39 -12.30
CA GLY A 129 -0.51 4.24 -13.16
C GLY A 129 -1.01 2.92 -12.58
N ASP A 130 -1.66 2.97 -11.42
CA ASP A 130 -2.13 1.79 -10.70
C ASP A 130 -3.35 1.16 -11.38
N VAL A 131 -3.39 -0.18 -11.38
CA VAL A 131 -4.48 -0.96 -11.96
C VAL A 131 -5.11 -1.85 -10.89
N ILE A 132 -6.38 -1.62 -10.60
CA ILE A 132 -7.18 -2.46 -9.69
C ILE A 132 -8.27 -3.13 -10.50
N SER A 133 -8.21 -4.46 -10.64
CA SER A 133 -9.18 -5.19 -11.46
C SER A 133 -9.49 -6.58 -10.93
N HIS A 134 -10.72 -7.05 -11.16
CA HIS A 134 -11.15 -8.42 -10.88
C HIS A 134 -10.94 -8.87 -9.41
N ASN A 135 -10.92 -7.94 -8.46
CA ASN A 135 -10.83 -8.27 -7.05
C ASN A 135 -12.21 -8.39 -6.41
N LEU A 136 -12.33 -9.27 -5.45
CA LEU A 136 -13.49 -9.36 -4.57
C LEU A 136 -13.08 -8.88 -3.19
N VAL A 137 -13.64 -7.72 -2.75
CA VAL A 137 -13.36 -7.12 -1.45
C VAL A 137 -14.66 -6.95 -0.71
N PHE A 138 -14.80 -7.60 0.44
CA PHE A 138 -16.04 -7.53 1.24
C PHE A 138 -15.76 -7.62 2.74
N SER A 139 -16.74 -7.26 3.55
CA SER A 139 -16.57 -7.19 5.01
C SER A 139 -15.34 -6.39 5.43
N ALA A 140 -15.03 -5.31 4.72
CA ALA A 140 -14.12 -4.27 5.19
C ALA A 140 -14.86 -3.36 6.18
N CYS A 141 -14.14 -2.50 6.87
CA CYS A 141 -14.67 -1.55 7.86
C CYS A 141 -15.48 -2.20 8.99
N ARG A 142 -15.07 -3.36 9.46
CA ARG A 142 -15.75 -4.06 10.57
C ARG A 142 -15.62 -3.34 11.91
N GLU A 143 -14.56 -2.57 12.09
CA GLU A 143 -14.25 -1.89 13.36
C GLU A 143 -14.13 -0.36 13.21
N SER A 144 -14.28 0.15 12.00
CA SER A 144 -14.28 1.59 11.69
C SER A 144 -15.31 1.88 10.62
N GLY A 145 -16.18 2.85 10.84
CA GLY A 145 -17.14 3.35 9.85
C GLY A 145 -16.52 4.27 8.81
N ASP A 146 -15.22 4.47 8.85
CA ASP A 146 -14.46 5.36 8.01
C ASP A 146 -13.76 4.56 6.90
N HIS A 147 -13.82 5.05 5.68
CA HIS A 147 -13.31 4.43 4.46
C HIS A 147 -14.27 3.39 3.86
N GLY A 148 -13.79 2.51 3.01
CA GLY A 148 -14.57 1.50 2.31
C GLY A 148 -13.72 0.33 1.84
N PRO A 149 -14.22 -0.53 0.96
CA PRO A 149 -13.42 -1.59 0.36
C PRO A 149 -12.20 -1.07 -0.40
N PHE A 150 -12.31 0.12 -0.97
CA PHE A 150 -11.22 0.88 -1.55
C PHE A 150 -11.22 2.30 -0.98
N ASN A 151 -10.03 2.79 -0.64
CA ASN A 151 -9.79 4.17 -0.23
C ASN A 151 -8.54 4.72 -0.91
N SER A 152 -8.60 5.97 -1.31
CA SER A 152 -7.49 6.70 -1.88
C SER A 152 -7.38 8.07 -1.21
N TRP A 153 -6.21 8.40 -0.72
CA TRP A 153 -5.96 9.65 -0.01
C TRP A 153 -4.55 10.18 -0.32
N ASP A 154 -4.47 11.29 -1.01
CA ASP A 154 -3.20 11.95 -1.33
C ASP A 154 -3.18 13.38 -0.83
N ARG A 155 -2.55 13.61 0.32
CA ARG A 155 -2.37 14.95 0.92
C ARG A 155 -1.04 15.59 0.54
N GLN A 156 -0.09 14.82 0.09
CA GLN A 156 1.29 15.24 -0.14
C GLN A 156 1.85 14.56 -1.38
N PRO A 157 2.06 15.32 -2.47
CA PRO A 157 2.48 14.75 -3.74
C PRO A 157 3.99 14.45 -3.75
N PHE A 158 4.43 13.42 -3.06
CA PHE A 158 5.84 13.01 -3.07
C PHE A 158 6.27 12.37 -4.39
N LEU A 159 5.34 11.78 -5.11
CA LEU A 159 5.58 11.06 -6.35
C LEU A 159 4.51 11.46 -7.38
N THR A 160 4.70 12.59 -8.02
CA THR A 160 3.70 13.18 -8.93
C THR A 160 3.98 12.89 -10.40
N THR A 161 5.17 12.42 -10.75
CA THR A 161 5.53 11.98 -12.09
C THR A 161 6.30 10.68 -12.03
N VAL A 162 5.95 9.79 -12.95
CA VAL A 162 6.72 8.59 -13.20
C VAL A 162 7.78 8.94 -14.23
N ARG A 163 9.06 8.81 -13.92
CA ARG A 163 10.14 9.13 -14.83
C ARG A 163 10.12 8.19 -16.03
N THR A 164 10.14 8.75 -17.22
CA THR A 164 10.26 7.98 -18.45
C THR A 164 11.63 7.31 -18.54
N GLY A 165 11.65 6.01 -18.79
CA GLY A 165 12.90 5.26 -19.01
C GLY A 165 13.53 4.67 -17.74
N GLU A 166 12.91 4.79 -16.57
CA GLU A 166 13.31 4.02 -15.37
C GLU A 166 12.67 2.63 -15.37
N PRO A 167 13.40 1.59 -14.97
CA PRO A 167 12.85 0.26 -14.79
C PRO A 167 11.90 0.19 -13.59
#